data_bf265278bc37533b94ec8e5e3b2a907b
#
_entry.id   bf265278bc37533b94ec8e5e3b2a907b
#
_cell.length_a   1.000
_cell.length_b   1.000
_cell.length_c   1.000
_cell.angle_alpha   90.00
_cell.angle_beta   90.00
_cell.angle_gamma   90.00
#
_symmetry.space_group_name_H-M   'P 1'
#
loop_
_entity.id
_entity.type
_entity.pdbx_description
1 polymer ?
#
loop_
_entity_poly.entity_id
_entity_poly.type
_entity_poly.pdbx_seq_one_letter_code
_entity_poly.pdbx_strand_id
1 'polypeptide(L)'
;NIPKSFKSVKLKKWDYLPFMGQEISGLSLGIIGLGRLGNFMAHYGKSFGMKVRYYDPRIYTKKYRKTSLANLFRLSDVISIHTHVTNKTRYLINKGLLKLSKKNQIIINTSRGEIVNEEDIIHYLKKKKIYGYATDVLIDEFGDVKKSIMIKNIQKLNIIVTPHIGGMTLQGQLRAWKFAVDKFRTN
;
A
#
# COMPACT_ATOMS: atom_id res chain seq x y z
N ASN A 1 4.39 -6.42 12.84
CA ASN A 1 5.22 -6.30 14.08
C ASN A 1 6.68 -6.76 13.91
N ILE A 2 7.10 -7.33 12.76
CA ILE A 2 8.45 -7.90 12.55
C ILE A 2 9.59 -6.93 12.94
N PRO A 3 9.63 -5.65 12.49
CA PRO A 3 10.75 -4.77 12.86
C PRO A 3 10.86 -4.54 14.39
N LYS A 4 9.71 -4.43 15.05
CA LYS A 4 9.67 -4.20 16.51
C LYS A 4 10.09 -5.46 17.28
N SER A 5 9.62 -6.65 16.86
CA SER A 5 9.99 -7.91 17.51
C SER A 5 11.47 -8.22 17.32
N PHE A 6 12.02 -8.00 16.12
CA PHE A 6 13.45 -8.16 15.87
C PHE A 6 14.31 -7.22 16.75
N LYS A 7 13.89 -5.94 16.88
CA LYS A 7 14.55 -5.00 17.80
C LYS A 7 14.50 -5.49 19.26
N SER A 8 13.38 -6.05 19.70
CA SER A 8 13.23 -6.61 21.05
C SER A 8 14.24 -7.74 21.31
N VAL A 9 14.36 -8.68 20.37
CA VAL A 9 15.32 -9.80 20.49
C VAL A 9 16.77 -9.28 20.48
N LYS A 10 17.12 -8.29 19.67
CA LYS A 10 18.44 -7.62 19.72
C LYS A 10 18.74 -7.02 21.10
N LEU A 11 17.73 -6.60 21.83
CA LEU A 11 17.85 -6.11 23.22
C LEU A 11 17.75 -7.25 24.26
N LYS A 12 17.91 -8.50 23.83
CA LYS A 12 17.86 -9.73 24.67
C LYS A 12 16.52 -9.91 25.41
N LYS A 13 15.42 -9.37 24.85
CA LYS A 13 14.06 -9.56 25.38
C LYS A 13 13.37 -10.66 24.59
N TRP A 14 12.76 -11.62 25.31
CA TRP A 14 12.00 -12.74 24.73
C TRP A 14 10.55 -12.67 25.18
N ASP A 15 9.82 -11.67 24.67
CA ASP A 15 8.42 -11.44 24.98
C ASP A 15 7.62 -11.40 23.68
N TYR A 16 6.62 -12.28 23.53
CA TYR A 16 5.83 -12.41 22.30
C TYR A 16 4.48 -11.72 22.37
N LEU A 17 3.90 -11.52 23.54
CA LEU A 17 2.57 -10.93 23.71
C LEU A 17 2.42 -9.54 23.10
N PRO A 18 3.40 -8.61 23.21
CA PRO A 18 3.30 -7.29 22.60
C PRO A 18 3.33 -7.32 21.06
N PHE A 19 3.65 -8.46 20.45
CA PHE A 19 3.77 -8.62 19.00
C PHE A 19 2.66 -9.45 18.39
N MET A 20 1.61 -9.75 19.17
CA MET A 20 0.43 -10.44 18.67
C MET A 20 -0.14 -9.72 17.45
N GLY A 21 -0.36 -10.45 16.37
CA GLY A 21 -0.88 -9.97 15.10
C GLY A 21 -2.33 -10.41 14.89
N GLN A 22 -2.80 -10.17 13.68
CA GLN A 22 -4.10 -10.64 13.20
C GLN A 22 -3.90 -11.51 11.97
N GLU A 23 -4.62 -12.60 11.87
CA GLU A 23 -4.67 -13.41 10.66
C GLU A 23 -5.33 -12.63 9.52
N ILE A 24 -4.82 -12.82 8.31
CA ILE A 24 -5.36 -12.16 7.12
C ILE A 24 -6.48 -12.97 6.46
N SER A 25 -6.59 -14.27 6.76
CA SER A 25 -7.68 -15.11 6.30
C SER A 25 -9.02 -14.56 6.77
N GLY A 26 -10.02 -14.53 5.89
CA GLY A 26 -11.33 -13.96 6.16
C GLY A 26 -11.44 -12.44 6.05
N LEU A 27 -10.33 -11.69 6.12
CA LEU A 27 -10.33 -10.24 5.92
C LEU A 27 -10.69 -9.85 4.49
N SER A 28 -11.18 -8.63 4.32
CA SER A 28 -11.51 -8.06 3.01
C SER A 28 -10.36 -7.24 2.47
N LEU A 29 -9.87 -7.60 1.28
CA LEU A 29 -8.84 -6.87 0.53
C LEU A 29 -9.50 -6.04 -0.57
N GLY A 30 -9.28 -4.72 -0.54
CA GLY A 30 -9.67 -3.78 -1.58
C GLY A 30 -8.49 -3.44 -2.48
N ILE A 31 -8.63 -3.65 -3.80
CA ILE A 31 -7.61 -3.33 -4.80
C ILE A 31 -8.04 -2.08 -5.56
N ILE A 32 -7.19 -1.06 -5.58
CA ILE A 32 -7.37 0.13 -6.42
C ILE A 32 -6.45 0.02 -7.63
N GLY A 33 -7.05 -0.21 -8.81
CA GLY A 33 -6.35 -0.52 -10.05
C GLY A 33 -6.10 -2.03 -10.21
N LEU A 34 -6.83 -2.68 -11.13
CA LEU A 34 -6.71 -4.12 -11.39
C LEU A 34 -5.85 -4.41 -12.64
N GLY A 35 -4.81 -3.61 -12.87
CA GLY A 35 -3.79 -3.87 -13.87
C GLY A 35 -2.96 -5.12 -13.52
N ARG A 36 -1.81 -5.28 -14.18
CA ARG A 36 -0.94 -6.45 -13.98
C ARG A 36 -0.60 -6.69 -12.49
N LEU A 37 -0.09 -5.67 -11.79
CA LEU A 37 0.30 -5.80 -10.37
C LEU A 37 -0.90 -5.96 -9.44
N GLY A 38 -1.99 -5.19 -9.68
CA GLY A 38 -3.22 -5.32 -8.90
C GLY A 38 -3.85 -6.71 -9.03
N ASN A 39 -3.78 -7.33 -10.23
CA ASN A 39 -4.27 -8.69 -10.43
C ASN A 39 -3.41 -9.74 -9.70
N PHE A 40 -2.08 -9.59 -9.67
CA PHE A 40 -1.22 -10.43 -8.83
C PHE A 40 -1.57 -10.30 -7.35
N MET A 41 -1.73 -9.07 -6.86
CA MET A 41 -2.11 -8.84 -5.46
C MET A 41 -3.48 -9.42 -5.12
N ALA A 42 -4.45 -9.30 -6.03
CA ALA A 42 -5.77 -9.91 -5.87
C ALA A 42 -5.68 -11.44 -5.81
N HIS A 43 -4.83 -12.05 -6.65
CA HIS A 43 -4.58 -13.50 -6.63
C HIS A 43 -3.96 -13.93 -5.31
N TYR A 44 -2.89 -13.26 -4.84
CA TYR A 44 -2.26 -13.57 -3.57
C TYR A 44 -3.23 -13.41 -2.39
N GLY A 45 -3.99 -12.30 -2.35
CA GLY A 45 -5.01 -12.12 -1.32
C GLY A 45 -6.01 -13.26 -1.27
N LYS A 46 -6.51 -13.70 -2.44
CA LYS A 46 -7.42 -14.85 -2.53
C LYS A 46 -6.76 -16.15 -2.04
N SER A 47 -5.50 -16.40 -2.38
CA SER A 47 -4.73 -17.58 -1.96
C SER A 47 -4.52 -17.62 -0.44
N PHE A 48 -4.45 -16.44 0.21
CA PHE A 48 -4.40 -16.31 1.67
C PHE A 48 -5.80 -16.28 2.34
N GLY A 49 -6.86 -16.64 1.62
CA GLY A 49 -8.22 -16.71 2.18
C GLY A 49 -8.92 -15.35 2.35
N MET A 50 -8.42 -14.27 1.75
CA MET A 50 -9.06 -12.95 1.82
C MET A 50 -10.25 -12.84 0.86
N LYS A 51 -11.24 -12.00 1.23
CA LYS A 51 -12.37 -11.62 0.38
C LYS A 51 -11.96 -10.44 -0.50
N VAL A 52 -11.67 -10.69 -1.79
CA VAL A 52 -11.13 -9.67 -2.70
C VAL A 52 -12.23 -8.87 -3.38
N ARG A 53 -12.09 -7.53 -3.34
CA ARG A 53 -12.87 -6.55 -4.10
C ARG A 53 -11.92 -5.64 -4.86
N TYR A 54 -12.39 -5.04 -5.95
CA TYR A 54 -11.56 -4.08 -6.68
C TYR A 54 -12.36 -2.88 -7.20
N TYR A 55 -11.66 -1.79 -7.39
CA TYR A 55 -12.06 -0.65 -8.18
C TYR A 55 -11.09 -0.47 -9.33
N ASP A 56 -11.60 -0.47 -10.54
CA ASP A 56 -10.89 -0.10 -11.76
C ASP A 56 -11.92 0.47 -12.74
N PRO A 57 -11.69 1.69 -13.31
CA PRO A 57 -12.64 2.27 -14.26
C PRO A 57 -12.68 1.55 -15.62
N ARG A 58 -11.57 0.90 -16.01
CA ARG A 58 -11.40 0.31 -17.35
C ARG A 58 -11.56 -1.21 -17.35
N ILE A 59 -11.12 -1.89 -16.27
CA ILE A 59 -11.06 -3.35 -16.24
C ILE A 59 -12.35 -3.91 -15.61
N TYR A 60 -12.87 -4.95 -16.27
CA TYR A 60 -13.94 -5.78 -15.73
C TYR A 60 -13.50 -7.25 -15.73
N THR A 61 -13.76 -7.95 -14.64
CA THR A 61 -13.57 -9.40 -14.53
C THR A 61 -14.62 -10.01 -13.60
N LYS A 62 -15.02 -11.23 -13.88
CA LYS A 62 -15.89 -12.04 -12.99
C LYS A 62 -15.12 -12.72 -11.85
N LYS A 63 -13.76 -12.70 -11.89
CA LYS A 63 -12.92 -13.39 -10.87
C LYS A 63 -13.00 -12.72 -9.49
N TYR A 64 -13.23 -11.41 -9.45
CA TYR A 64 -13.28 -10.62 -8.22
C TYR A 64 -14.48 -9.66 -8.27
N ARG A 65 -14.95 -9.27 -7.10
CA ARG A 65 -16.12 -8.36 -7.00
C ARG A 65 -15.71 -6.92 -7.32
N LYS A 66 -16.19 -6.38 -8.44
CA LYS A 66 -16.08 -4.95 -8.76
C LYS A 66 -16.95 -4.12 -7.84
N THR A 67 -16.48 -2.95 -7.39
CA THR A 67 -17.23 -2.04 -6.53
C THR A 67 -16.83 -0.59 -6.79
N SER A 68 -17.61 0.37 -6.27
CA SER A 68 -17.23 1.77 -6.28
C SER A 68 -16.07 2.04 -5.30
N LEU A 69 -15.30 3.10 -5.55
CA LEU A 69 -14.19 3.50 -4.70
C LEU A 69 -14.67 3.77 -3.25
N ALA A 70 -15.82 4.43 -3.09
CA ALA A 70 -16.44 4.68 -1.78
C ALA A 70 -16.75 3.38 -1.03
N ASN A 71 -17.37 2.41 -1.70
CA ASN A 71 -17.68 1.11 -1.09
C ASN A 71 -16.43 0.28 -0.82
N LEU A 72 -15.36 0.45 -1.63
CA LEU A 72 -14.08 -0.19 -1.35
C LEU A 72 -13.55 0.25 0.03
N PHE A 73 -13.59 1.56 0.34
CA PHE A 73 -13.18 2.10 1.64
C PHE A 73 -14.08 1.64 2.78
N ARG A 74 -15.41 1.57 2.59
CA ARG A 74 -16.34 1.12 3.64
C ARG A 74 -16.22 -0.37 3.98
N LEU A 75 -15.84 -1.20 3.01
CA LEU A 75 -15.99 -2.65 3.11
C LEU A 75 -14.66 -3.41 3.24
N SER A 76 -13.51 -2.74 3.03
CA SER A 76 -12.21 -3.43 3.06
C SER A 76 -11.51 -3.23 4.40
N ASP A 77 -10.86 -4.27 4.89
CA ASP A 77 -9.97 -4.22 6.05
C ASP A 77 -8.58 -3.74 5.64
N VAL A 78 -8.16 -4.12 4.44
CA VAL A 78 -6.89 -3.71 3.82
C VAL A 78 -7.19 -3.12 2.45
N ILE A 79 -6.58 -1.98 2.12
CA ILE A 79 -6.60 -1.37 0.78
C ILE A 79 -5.18 -1.40 0.22
N SER A 80 -5.04 -1.90 -1.01
CA SER A 80 -3.77 -1.92 -1.74
C SER A 80 -3.90 -1.15 -3.06
N ILE A 81 -2.95 -0.22 -3.31
CA ILE A 81 -3.01 0.75 -4.40
C ILE A 81 -2.07 0.32 -5.51
N HIS A 82 -2.60 0.17 -6.74
CA HIS A 82 -1.90 -0.29 -7.95
C HIS A 82 -2.28 0.52 -9.19
N THR A 83 -2.40 1.83 -9.05
CA THR A 83 -2.74 2.73 -10.16
C THR A 83 -1.60 3.69 -10.49
N HIS A 84 -1.58 4.21 -11.73
CA HIS A 84 -0.58 5.20 -12.14
C HIS A 84 -1.02 6.61 -11.75
N VAL A 85 -0.06 7.54 -11.66
CA VAL A 85 -0.34 8.98 -11.50
C VAL A 85 -0.87 9.53 -12.80
N THR A 86 -2.00 10.19 -12.72
CA THR A 86 -2.65 10.98 -13.78
C THR A 86 -3.35 12.15 -13.12
N ASN A 87 -3.87 13.11 -13.90
CA ASN A 87 -4.67 14.20 -13.36
C ASN A 87 -5.90 13.72 -12.56
N LYS A 88 -6.44 12.51 -12.89
CA LYS A 88 -7.59 11.92 -12.21
C LYS A 88 -7.22 11.10 -10.96
N THR A 89 -5.96 10.69 -10.83
CA THR A 89 -5.51 9.82 -9.72
C THR A 89 -4.57 10.52 -8.74
N ARG A 90 -4.10 11.73 -9.07
CA ARG A 90 -3.35 12.58 -8.14
C ARG A 90 -4.25 12.92 -6.95
N TYR A 91 -3.75 12.65 -5.74
CA TYR A 91 -4.49 12.79 -4.48
C TYR A 91 -5.87 12.10 -4.47
N LEU A 92 -5.97 10.98 -5.22
CA LEU A 92 -7.19 10.17 -5.25
C LEU A 92 -7.59 9.74 -3.82
N ILE A 93 -6.59 9.33 -3.03
CA ILE A 93 -6.80 8.96 -1.63
C ILE A 93 -6.61 10.22 -0.77
N ASN A 94 -7.72 10.79 -0.35
CA ASN A 94 -7.79 12.02 0.41
C ASN A 94 -8.86 11.93 1.52
N LYS A 95 -9.05 13.01 2.26
CA LYS A 95 -10.04 13.10 3.35
C LYS A 95 -11.44 12.63 2.94
N GLY A 96 -11.83 12.86 1.68
CA GLY A 96 -13.15 12.47 1.16
C GLY A 96 -13.37 10.95 1.17
N LEU A 97 -12.32 10.15 0.89
CA LEU A 97 -12.35 8.70 0.97
C LEU A 97 -12.00 8.20 2.38
N LEU A 98 -11.00 8.79 3.02
CA LEU A 98 -10.54 8.37 4.34
C LEU A 98 -11.64 8.49 5.42
N LYS A 99 -12.55 9.45 5.32
CA LYS A 99 -13.73 9.52 6.21
C LYS A 99 -14.63 8.29 6.12
N LEU A 100 -14.63 7.59 4.98
CA LEU A 100 -15.42 6.38 4.73
C LEU A 100 -14.71 5.11 5.21
N SER A 101 -13.45 5.22 5.63
CA SER A 101 -12.65 4.09 6.06
C SER A 101 -13.32 3.29 7.15
N LYS A 102 -13.23 1.98 7.04
CA LYS A 102 -13.58 1.05 8.10
C LYS A 102 -12.63 1.26 9.29
N LYS A 103 -13.15 1.14 10.51
CA LYS A 103 -12.30 1.17 11.70
C LYS A 103 -11.23 0.07 11.59
N ASN A 104 -10.01 0.40 11.99
CA ASN A 104 -8.84 -0.47 11.91
C ASN A 104 -8.37 -0.82 10.47
N GLN A 105 -8.80 -0.05 9.47
CA GLN A 105 -8.35 -0.24 8.09
C GLN A 105 -6.85 0.04 7.94
N ILE A 106 -6.18 -0.80 7.16
CA ILE A 106 -4.78 -0.61 6.75
C ILE A 106 -4.77 -0.19 5.27
N ILE A 107 -3.96 0.81 4.94
CA ILE A 107 -3.78 1.27 3.56
C ILE A 107 -2.32 1.04 3.15
N ILE A 108 -2.12 0.45 1.98
CA ILE A 108 -0.81 0.09 1.44
C ILE A 108 -0.63 0.77 0.08
N ASN A 109 0.44 1.55 -0.07
CA ASN A 109 0.80 2.21 -1.31
C ASN A 109 2.18 1.74 -1.81
N THR A 110 2.20 0.93 -2.83
CA THR A 110 3.41 0.50 -3.54
C THR A 110 3.40 1.00 -4.99
N SER A 111 2.68 2.08 -5.24
CA SER A 111 2.44 2.62 -6.56
C SER A 111 3.24 3.91 -6.77
N ARG A 112 2.68 5.06 -6.38
CA ARG A 112 3.34 6.37 -6.38
C ARG A 112 2.84 7.23 -5.22
N GLY A 113 3.72 8.04 -4.62
CA GLY A 113 3.39 8.89 -3.48
C GLY A 113 2.24 9.85 -3.75
N GLU A 114 2.24 10.46 -4.94
CA GLU A 114 1.26 11.49 -5.33
C GLU A 114 -0.19 10.99 -5.47
N ILE A 115 -0.44 9.68 -5.42
CA ILE A 115 -1.80 9.15 -5.42
C ILE A 115 -2.49 9.38 -4.09
N VAL A 116 -1.72 9.55 -3.03
CA VAL A 116 -2.19 9.69 -1.66
C VAL A 116 -1.91 11.10 -1.15
N ASN A 117 -2.88 11.75 -0.53
CA ASN A 117 -2.62 12.95 0.25
C ASN A 117 -2.03 12.52 1.61
N GLU A 118 -0.73 12.72 1.77
CA GLU A 118 0.01 12.28 2.96
C GLU A 118 -0.44 13.03 4.23
N GLU A 119 -0.82 14.30 4.14
CA GLU A 119 -1.32 15.07 5.28
C GLU A 119 -2.64 14.50 5.80
N ASP A 120 -3.54 14.13 4.88
CA ASP A 120 -4.79 13.48 5.23
C ASP A 120 -4.55 12.12 5.91
N ILE A 121 -3.60 11.31 5.42
CA ILE A 121 -3.22 10.04 6.08
C ILE A 121 -2.75 10.29 7.51
N ILE A 122 -1.83 11.24 7.72
CA ILE A 122 -1.35 11.59 9.06
C ILE A 122 -2.50 12.03 9.97
N HIS A 123 -3.39 12.87 9.47
CA HIS A 123 -4.57 13.32 10.22
C HIS A 123 -5.46 12.15 10.67
N TYR A 124 -5.77 11.23 9.75
CA TYR A 124 -6.65 10.08 10.04
C TYR A 124 -5.99 9.00 10.91
N LEU A 125 -4.66 8.84 10.83
CA LEU A 125 -3.88 8.03 11.77
C LEU A 125 -3.90 8.63 13.19
N LYS A 126 -3.67 9.95 13.33
CA LYS A 126 -3.73 10.65 14.64
C LYS A 126 -5.12 10.51 15.27
N LYS A 127 -6.19 10.58 14.47
CA LYS A 127 -7.57 10.37 14.93
C LYS A 127 -7.92 8.90 15.18
N LYS A 128 -6.99 7.96 14.97
CA LYS A 128 -7.24 6.50 15.09
C LYS A 128 -8.43 6.03 14.24
N LYS A 129 -8.74 6.72 13.14
CA LYS A 129 -9.80 6.35 12.20
C LYS A 129 -9.33 5.24 11.26
N ILE A 130 -8.06 5.25 10.88
CA ILE A 130 -7.37 4.14 10.21
C ILE A 130 -6.30 3.59 11.17
N TYR A 131 -5.99 2.31 11.03
CA TYR A 131 -5.04 1.64 11.92
C TYR A 131 -3.60 1.87 11.51
N GLY A 132 -3.31 1.82 10.21
CA GLY A 132 -1.94 1.92 9.73
C GLY A 132 -1.83 2.30 8.27
N TYR A 133 -0.67 2.81 7.91
CA TYR A 133 -0.28 3.12 6.54
C TYR A 133 1.09 2.50 6.25
N ALA A 134 1.18 1.75 5.15
CA ALA A 134 2.45 1.23 4.65
C ALA A 134 2.71 1.78 3.25
N THR A 135 3.91 2.26 2.99
CA THR A 135 4.27 2.80 1.68
C THR A 135 5.70 2.47 1.30
N ASP A 136 5.91 2.18 0.03
CA ASP A 136 7.23 2.05 -0.59
C ASP A 136 7.64 3.32 -1.34
N VAL A 137 6.74 4.31 -1.38
CA VAL A 137 6.88 5.54 -2.18
C VAL A 137 6.43 6.77 -1.39
N LEU A 138 7.06 7.93 -1.64
CA LEU A 138 6.71 9.21 -1.02
C LEU A 138 6.42 10.26 -2.10
N ILE A 139 5.71 11.34 -1.75
CA ILE A 139 5.40 12.43 -2.68
C ILE A 139 6.67 13.05 -3.25
N ASP A 140 7.67 13.29 -2.42
CA ASP A 140 8.94 13.92 -2.81
C ASP A 140 10.12 13.00 -2.47
N GLU A 141 10.10 11.78 -2.99
CA GLU A 141 11.09 10.75 -2.67
C GLU A 141 12.51 11.04 -3.20
N PHE A 142 12.64 11.94 -4.19
CA PHE A 142 13.91 12.38 -4.75
C PHE A 142 14.42 13.70 -4.16
N GLY A 143 13.66 14.33 -3.28
CA GLY A 143 14.04 15.55 -2.57
C GLY A 143 14.68 15.27 -1.20
N ASP A 144 14.57 16.23 -0.30
CA ASP A 144 15.03 16.07 1.08
C ASP A 144 14.02 15.24 1.87
N VAL A 145 14.23 13.94 1.91
CA VAL A 145 13.39 12.95 2.59
C VAL A 145 13.14 13.30 4.07
N LYS A 146 14.05 14.03 4.72
CA LYS A 146 13.87 14.47 6.11
C LYS A 146 12.71 15.46 6.26
N LYS A 147 12.33 16.14 5.19
CA LYS A 147 11.18 17.06 5.19
C LYS A 147 9.84 16.32 5.06
N SER A 148 9.84 15.06 4.60
CA SER A 148 8.62 14.27 4.45
C SER A 148 7.83 14.19 5.75
N ILE A 149 6.53 14.47 5.65
CA ILE A 149 5.62 14.35 6.79
C ILE A 149 5.49 12.91 7.28
N MET A 150 5.65 11.91 6.38
CA MET A 150 5.65 10.50 6.72
C MET A 150 6.85 10.16 7.60
N ILE A 151 8.06 10.56 7.19
CA ILE A 151 9.30 10.31 7.94
C ILE A 151 9.27 10.98 9.32
N LYS A 152 8.78 12.23 9.41
CA LYS A 152 8.63 12.93 10.69
C LYS A 152 7.68 12.24 11.68
N ASN A 153 6.77 11.43 11.20
CA ASN A 153 5.76 10.75 12.02
C ASN A 153 5.95 9.24 12.18
N ILE A 154 6.96 8.64 11.54
CA ILE A 154 7.15 7.19 11.49
C ILE A 154 7.34 6.52 12.87
N GLN A 155 7.93 7.25 13.84
CA GLN A 155 8.11 6.72 15.20
C GLN A 155 6.87 6.92 16.10
N LYS A 156 5.98 7.85 15.74
CA LYS A 156 4.83 8.25 16.57
C LYS A 156 3.54 7.58 16.15
N LEU A 157 3.43 7.19 14.88
CA LEU A 157 2.23 6.61 14.29
C LEU A 157 2.52 5.21 13.72
N ASN A 158 1.49 4.43 13.46
CA ASN A 158 1.62 3.13 12.84
C ASN A 158 1.86 3.28 11.32
N ILE A 159 3.07 3.67 10.97
CA ILE A 159 3.54 3.89 9.61
C ILE A 159 4.73 2.98 9.34
N ILE A 160 4.73 2.34 8.17
CA ILE A 160 5.87 1.61 7.62
C ILE A 160 6.24 2.28 6.30
N VAL A 161 7.51 2.65 6.16
CA VAL A 161 8.07 3.21 4.92
C VAL A 161 9.27 2.36 4.51
N THR A 162 9.32 1.97 3.25
CA THR A 162 10.49 1.38 2.60
C THR A 162 10.98 2.31 1.49
N PRO A 163 12.29 2.35 1.18
CA PRO A 163 12.86 3.37 0.29
C PRO A 163 12.77 2.97 -1.18
N HIS A 164 11.54 2.78 -1.70
CA HIS A 164 11.21 2.43 -3.08
C HIS A 164 11.95 1.18 -3.58
N ILE A 165 11.93 0.13 -2.77
CA ILE A 165 12.69 -1.11 -3.02
C ILE A 165 11.87 -2.26 -3.59
N GLY A 166 10.58 -2.05 -3.86
CA GLY A 166 9.69 -3.11 -4.34
C GLY A 166 10.13 -3.77 -5.65
N GLY A 167 10.86 -3.03 -6.52
CA GLY A 167 11.46 -3.53 -7.75
C GLY A 167 12.97 -3.84 -7.66
N MET A 168 13.59 -3.66 -6.52
CA MET A 168 15.05 -3.73 -6.34
C MET A 168 15.54 -5.15 -6.09
N THR A 169 15.36 -6.02 -7.09
CA THR A 169 15.99 -7.35 -7.12
C THR A 169 17.00 -7.40 -8.27
N LEU A 170 18.12 -8.11 -8.11
CA LEU A 170 19.12 -8.26 -9.17
C LEU A 170 18.48 -8.72 -10.48
N GLN A 171 17.64 -9.74 -10.43
CA GLN A 171 16.94 -10.28 -11.60
C GLN A 171 15.93 -9.29 -12.20
N GLY A 172 15.26 -8.49 -11.37
CA GLY A 172 14.33 -7.44 -11.81
C GLY A 172 15.06 -6.35 -12.57
N GLN A 173 16.17 -5.86 -12.03
CA GLN A 173 17.02 -4.85 -12.65
C GLN A 173 17.62 -5.35 -13.98
N LEU A 174 18.20 -6.54 -14.01
CA LEU A 174 18.76 -7.12 -15.23
C LEU A 174 17.69 -7.26 -16.33
N ARG A 175 16.48 -7.70 -16.01
CA ARG A 175 15.37 -7.77 -16.99
C ARG A 175 14.97 -6.39 -17.50
N ALA A 176 14.94 -5.37 -16.64
CA ALA A 176 14.59 -4.00 -17.03
C ALA A 176 15.65 -3.42 -17.99
N TRP A 177 16.93 -3.59 -17.68
CA TRP A 177 18.03 -3.17 -18.55
C TRP A 177 18.01 -3.89 -19.89
N LYS A 178 17.87 -5.22 -19.88
CA LYS A 178 17.77 -6.01 -21.13
C LYS A 178 16.61 -5.53 -22.00
N PHE A 179 15.43 -5.35 -21.43
CA PHE A 179 14.26 -4.84 -22.15
C PHE A 179 14.52 -3.45 -22.77
N ALA A 180 15.16 -2.55 -22.04
CA ALA A 180 15.51 -1.22 -22.55
C ALA A 180 16.49 -1.30 -23.74
N VAL A 181 17.56 -2.09 -23.60
CA VAL A 181 18.56 -2.29 -24.67
C VAL A 181 17.93 -2.92 -25.91
N ASP A 182 17.12 -3.99 -25.74
CA ASP A 182 16.47 -4.67 -26.85
C ASP A 182 15.51 -3.71 -27.61
N LYS A 183 14.83 -2.83 -26.90
CA LYS A 183 13.95 -1.83 -27.53
C LYS A 183 14.72 -0.75 -28.31
N PHE A 184 15.92 -0.39 -27.91
CA PHE A 184 16.80 0.53 -28.67
C PHE A 184 17.37 -0.13 -29.93
N ARG A 185 17.56 -1.46 -29.95
CA ARG A 185 18.09 -2.18 -31.12
C ARG A 185 17.04 -2.44 -32.19
N THR A 186 15.76 -2.38 -31.88
CA THR A 186 14.64 -2.65 -32.79
C THR A 186 13.99 -1.39 -33.37
N ASN A 187 14.46 -0.19 -33.00
CA ASN A 187 14.14 1.09 -33.61
C ASN A 187 15.34 1.62 -34.39
#